data_3a231bc437067160a569afab4929304a
#
_entry.id   3a231bc437067160a569afab4929304a
#
_cell.length_a   1.000
_cell.length_b   1.000
_cell.length_c   1.000
_cell.angle_alpha   90.00
_cell.angle_beta   90.00
_cell.angle_gamma   90.00
#
_symmetry.space_group_name_H-M   'P 1'
#
loop_
_entity.id
_entity.type
_entity.pdbx_description
1 polymer ?
#
loop_
_entity_poly.entity_id
_entity_poly.type
_entity_poly.pdbx_seq_one_letter_code
_entity_poly.pdbx_strand_id
1 'polypeptide(L)'
;MARAVAILGLGRIGQMLAKNLLTYPSLGELRLHSRSERPGFWEELRQANRHRQAIVRMASPADLGEASHVFLCFSQDYSALVHQKEVADEWAVELLGNLPLLRPLLPLWADCRERTFIVYTNPVDVLATLLVRALPPGNQVFGFGSSLDTLRLRCLVDPRGLMLGEHGPAMVPVGLDGGRAALEAARATVLASVRRVTLHQGYTLLAPELATRELLDALCADSPAQLPLSAYDESLGLCLGSSCQVAAWQIQPRPVELNPVEAQMWRESAAKIRAGLELAQA
;
A
#
# COMPACT_ATOMS: atom_id res chain seq x y z
N MET A 1 -7.37 10.54 21.20
CA MET A 1 -7.90 9.24 21.69
C MET A 1 -6.99 8.14 21.22
N ALA A 2 -6.78 7.09 22.03
CA ALA A 2 -6.01 5.91 21.63
C ALA A 2 -6.71 5.16 20.49
N ARG A 3 -5.95 4.75 19.45
CA ARG A 3 -6.49 4.12 18.24
C ARG A 3 -6.34 2.60 18.31
N ALA A 4 -7.34 1.90 17.79
CA ALA A 4 -7.25 0.48 17.47
C ALA A 4 -6.82 0.34 16.01
N VAL A 5 -5.69 -0.33 15.80
CA VAL A 5 -5.11 -0.59 14.47
C VAL A 5 -5.02 -2.09 14.27
N ALA A 6 -5.30 -2.55 13.06
CA ALA A 6 -5.23 -3.96 12.68
C ALA A 6 -4.23 -4.19 11.55
N ILE A 7 -3.53 -5.33 11.59
CA ILE A 7 -2.64 -5.79 10.51
C ILE A 7 -3.04 -7.21 10.12
N LEU A 8 -3.37 -7.39 8.86
CA LEU A 8 -3.59 -8.69 8.24
C LEU A 8 -2.37 -9.10 7.41
N GLY A 9 -1.70 -10.17 7.84
CA GLY A 9 -0.48 -10.68 7.24
C GLY A 9 0.77 -10.25 7.99
N LEU A 10 1.44 -11.21 8.64
CA LEU A 10 2.69 -10.99 9.38
C LEU A 10 3.91 -11.53 8.62
N GLY A 11 3.98 -11.20 7.33
CA GLY A 11 5.19 -11.28 6.53
C GLY A 11 6.20 -10.18 6.92
N ARG A 12 7.23 -9.96 6.10
CA ARG A 12 8.26 -8.93 6.35
C ARG A 12 7.65 -7.54 6.57
N ILE A 13 6.73 -7.14 5.70
CA ILE A 13 6.08 -5.81 5.77
C ILE A 13 5.18 -5.71 7.00
N GLY A 14 4.34 -6.70 7.27
CA GLY A 14 3.45 -6.66 8.43
C GLY A 14 4.19 -6.66 9.77
N GLN A 15 5.31 -7.40 9.89
CA GLN A 15 6.17 -7.36 11.08
C GLN A 15 6.85 -6.00 11.24
N MET A 16 7.38 -5.43 10.16
CA MET A 16 7.96 -4.08 10.13
C MET A 16 6.93 -3.03 10.56
N LEU A 17 5.72 -3.10 10.01
CA LEU A 17 4.63 -2.18 10.35
C LEU A 17 4.21 -2.32 11.81
N ALA A 18 4.06 -3.54 12.34
CA ALA A 18 3.72 -3.79 13.75
C ALA A 18 4.77 -3.19 14.69
N LYS A 19 6.04 -3.40 14.40
CA LYS A 19 7.17 -2.83 15.15
C LYS A 19 7.12 -1.29 15.13
N ASN A 20 6.92 -0.68 13.96
CA ASN A 20 6.87 0.78 13.84
C ASN A 20 5.66 1.36 14.57
N LEU A 21 4.46 0.77 14.44
CA LEU A 21 3.25 1.23 15.15
C LEU A 21 3.43 1.28 16.67
N LEU A 22 4.16 0.34 17.27
CA LEU A 22 4.46 0.36 18.71
C LEU A 22 5.28 1.56 19.15
N THR A 23 5.90 2.31 18.24
CA THR A 23 6.65 3.53 18.61
C THR A 23 5.74 4.75 18.75
N TYR A 24 4.48 4.71 18.30
CA TYR A 24 3.57 5.85 18.31
C TYR A 24 2.67 5.86 19.56
N PRO A 25 2.67 6.96 20.36
CA PRO A 25 1.86 7.06 21.59
C PRO A 25 0.35 7.00 21.35
N SER A 26 -0.11 7.34 20.15
CA SER A 26 -1.53 7.29 19.77
C SER A 26 -2.08 5.87 19.58
N LEU A 27 -1.21 4.84 19.53
CA LEU A 27 -1.64 3.46 19.47
C LEU A 27 -2.17 2.98 20.83
N GLY A 28 -3.44 2.57 20.89
CA GLY A 28 -4.07 1.96 22.06
C GLY A 28 -4.17 0.44 21.96
N GLU A 29 -4.51 -0.06 20.78
CA GLU A 29 -4.67 -1.49 20.52
C GLU A 29 -4.06 -1.85 19.16
N LEU A 30 -3.33 -2.97 19.11
CA LEU A 30 -2.80 -3.57 17.90
C LEU A 30 -3.35 -4.99 17.74
N ARG A 31 -4.20 -5.19 16.74
CA ARG A 31 -4.80 -6.47 16.36
C ARG A 31 -4.01 -7.07 15.21
N LEU A 32 -3.56 -8.31 15.37
CA LEU A 32 -2.70 -8.96 14.40
C LEU A 32 -3.30 -10.27 13.92
N HIS A 33 -3.21 -10.53 12.62
CA HIS A 33 -3.61 -11.81 12.04
C HIS A 33 -2.53 -12.36 11.13
N SER A 34 -2.26 -13.66 11.27
CA SER A 34 -1.40 -14.42 10.38
C SER A 34 -1.89 -15.85 10.27
N ARG A 35 -1.81 -16.42 9.07
CA ARG A 35 -2.10 -17.84 8.82
C ARG A 35 -1.06 -18.78 9.44
N SER A 36 0.16 -18.29 9.64
CA SER A 36 1.27 -19.05 10.21
C SER A 36 1.58 -18.56 11.60
N GLU A 37 1.89 -19.47 12.50
CA GLU A 37 2.44 -19.14 13.81
C GLU A 37 3.78 -18.41 13.68
N ARG A 38 4.02 -17.43 14.54
CA ARG A 38 5.22 -16.59 14.56
C ARG A 38 5.73 -16.42 16.00
N PRO A 39 6.11 -17.52 16.70
CA PRO A 39 6.41 -17.45 18.13
C PRO A 39 7.59 -16.51 18.45
N GLY A 40 8.67 -16.52 17.66
CA GLY A 40 9.79 -15.59 17.83
C GLY A 40 9.39 -14.14 17.66
N PHE A 41 8.60 -13.82 16.66
CA PHE A 41 8.08 -12.46 16.46
C PHE A 41 7.19 -12.00 17.63
N TRP A 42 6.34 -12.87 18.16
CA TRP A 42 5.51 -12.57 19.31
C TRP A 42 6.33 -12.26 20.57
N GLU A 43 7.41 -12.98 20.77
CA GLU A 43 8.30 -12.74 21.90
C GLU A 43 8.99 -11.37 21.77
N GLU A 44 9.55 -11.06 20.60
CA GLU A 44 10.14 -9.74 20.32
C GLU A 44 9.12 -8.61 20.47
N LEU A 45 7.90 -8.81 19.97
CA LEU A 45 6.84 -7.81 20.03
C LEU A 45 6.43 -7.51 21.49
N ARG A 46 6.34 -8.54 22.35
CA ARG A 46 6.09 -8.37 23.79
C ARG A 46 7.21 -7.61 24.49
N GLN A 47 8.45 -7.90 24.13
CA GLN A 47 9.62 -7.17 24.66
C GLN A 47 9.59 -5.70 24.22
N ALA A 48 9.34 -5.42 22.96
CA ALA A 48 9.23 -4.08 22.40
C ALA A 48 8.07 -3.28 23.02
N ASN A 49 6.95 -3.94 23.34
CA ASN A 49 5.76 -3.30 23.92
C ASN A 49 5.87 -3.06 25.44
N ARG A 50 6.89 -3.58 26.13
CA ARG A 50 7.01 -3.53 27.60
C ARG A 50 6.86 -2.13 28.20
N HIS A 51 7.29 -1.10 27.51
CA HIS A 51 7.25 0.29 27.96
C HIS A 51 6.09 1.09 27.37
N ARG A 52 5.36 0.56 26.40
CA ARG A 52 4.28 1.28 25.71
C ARG A 52 2.89 0.95 26.23
N GLN A 53 2.70 -0.24 26.77
CA GLN A 53 1.43 -0.71 27.33
C GLN A 53 0.25 -0.71 26.32
N ALA A 54 0.53 -0.72 25.01
CA ALA A 54 -0.51 -0.93 24.03
C ALA A 54 -1.07 -2.36 24.17
N ILE A 55 -2.37 -2.54 23.98
CA ILE A 55 -2.97 -3.87 23.93
C ILE A 55 -2.54 -4.52 22.60
N VAL A 56 -1.78 -5.60 22.67
CA VAL A 56 -1.35 -6.36 21.49
C VAL A 56 -1.94 -7.76 21.57
N ARG A 57 -2.76 -8.13 20.58
CA ARG A 57 -3.43 -9.44 20.57
C ARG A 57 -3.56 -10.03 19.17
N MET A 58 -3.67 -11.36 19.11
CA MET A 58 -4.17 -12.02 17.91
C MET A 58 -5.66 -11.75 17.76
N ALA A 59 -6.09 -11.64 16.52
CA ALA A 59 -7.48 -11.42 16.18
C ALA A 59 -7.89 -12.29 14.98
N SER A 60 -9.15 -12.64 14.90
CA SER A 60 -9.70 -13.25 13.69
C SER A 60 -9.76 -12.23 12.55
N PRO A 61 -9.84 -12.66 11.28
CA PRO A 61 -10.04 -11.72 10.17
C PRO A 61 -11.29 -10.85 10.31
N ALA A 62 -12.35 -11.36 10.92
CA ALA A 62 -13.57 -10.60 11.20
C ALA A 62 -13.30 -9.49 12.24
N ASP A 63 -12.64 -9.81 13.36
CA ASP A 63 -12.32 -8.84 14.41
C ASP A 63 -11.38 -7.72 13.95
N LEU A 64 -10.60 -7.95 12.89
CA LEU A 64 -9.75 -6.90 12.32
C LEU A 64 -10.59 -5.74 11.76
N GLY A 65 -11.74 -6.03 11.15
CA GLY A 65 -12.67 -5.04 10.62
C GLY A 65 -13.30 -4.10 11.66
N GLU A 66 -13.17 -4.39 12.95
CA GLU A 66 -13.60 -3.50 14.03
C GLU A 66 -12.57 -2.42 14.37
N ALA A 67 -11.32 -2.56 13.92
CA ALA A 67 -10.29 -1.55 14.12
C ALA A 67 -10.59 -0.30 13.28
N SER A 68 -10.17 0.88 13.76
CA SER A 68 -10.35 2.12 13.01
C SER A 68 -9.52 2.15 11.72
N HIS A 69 -8.35 1.50 11.74
CA HIS A 69 -7.44 1.38 10.59
C HIS A 69 -7.01 -0.07 10.42
N VAL A 70 -7.13 -0.58 9.19
CA VAL A 70 -6.81 -1.96 8.83
C VAL A 70 -5.75 -1.96 7.73
N PHE A 71 -4.57 -2.48 8.03
CA PHE A 71 -3.47 -2.62 7.08
C PHE A 71 -3.46 -4.02 6.48
N LEU A 72 -3.52 -4.12 5.17
CA LEU A 72 -3.51 -5.37 4.42
C LEU A 72 -2.11 -5.64 3.87
N CYS A 73 -1.38 -6.53 4.54
CA CYS A 73 0.02 -6.88 4.26
C CYS A 73 0.20 -8.37 3.94
N PHE A 74 -0.87 -9.06 3.55
CA PHE A 74 -0.78 -10.47 3.16
C PHE A 74 -0.15 -10.62 1.77
N SER A 75 0.45 -11.76 1.51
CA SER A 75 0.96 -12.13 0.20
C SER A 75 1.08 -13.63 0.10
N GLN A 76 1.00 -14.16 -1.12
CA GLN A 76 1.53 -15.48 -1.42
C GLN A 76 3.05 -15.46 -1.35
N ASP A 77 3.65 -16.62 -1.17
CA ASP A 77 5.10 -16.77 -1.29
C ASP A 77 5.48 -16.90 -2.77
N TYR A 78 6.04 -15.83 -3.31
CA TYR A 78 6.53 -15.78 -4.69
C TYR A 78 8.02 -16.08 -4.81
N SER A 79 8.71 -16.49 -3.75
CA SER A 79 10.15 -16.69 -3.74
C SER A 79 10.62 -17.65 -4.83
N ALA A 80 9.85 -18.69 -5.10
CA ALA A 80 10.13 -19.65 -6.18
C ALA A 80 9.94 -19.05 -7.58
N LEU A 81 9.03 -18.06 -7.75
CA LEU A 81 8.70 -17.43 -9.05
C LEU A 81 9.67 -16.29 -9.37
N VAL A 82 10.11 -15.53 -8.37
CA VAL A 82 11.08 -14.43 -8.55
C VAL A 82 12.42 -14.95 -9.10
N HIS A 83 12.78 -16.19 -8.79
CA HIS A 83 13.99 -16.83 -9.32
C HIS A 83 13.81 -17.44 -10.72
N GLN A 84 12.58 -17.63 -11.18
CA GLN A 84 12.31 -18.03 -12.55
C GLN A 84 12.39 -16.78 -13.45
N LYS A 85 13.50 -16.64 -14.18
CA LYS A 85 13.80 -15.49 -15.07
C LYS A 85 12.81 -15.23 -16.21
N GLU A 86 11.71 -15.98 -16.29
CA GLU A 86 10.79 -16.04 -17.42
C GLU A 86 9.33 -15.73 -17.10
N VAL A 87 9.02 -15.13 -15.94
CA VAL A 87 7.64 -14.68 -15.70
C VAL A 87 7.38 -13.42 -16.51
N ALA A 88 6.68 -13.59 -17.63
CA ALA A 88 6.41 -12.51 -18.59
C ALA A 88 5.57 -11.37 -18.01
N ASP A 89 4.80 -11.60 -16.95
CA ASP A 89 3.99 -10.61 -16.25
C ASP A 89 3.91 -10.92 -14.74
N GLU A 90 4.94 -10.46 -13.99
CA GLU A 90 5.00 -10.58 -12.52
C GLU A 90 3.75 -10.01 -11.83
N TRP A 91 3.20 -8.95 -12.38
CA TRP A 91 2.03 -8.27 -11.89
C TRP A 91 0.75 -9.14 -11.96
N ALA A 92 0.54 -9.85 -13.09
CA ALA A 92 -0.58 -10.80 -13.24
C ALA A 92 -0.45 -11.99 -12.29
N VAL A 93 0.78 -12.48 -12.06
CA VAL A 93 1.05 -13.58 -11.12
C VAL A 93 0.75 -13.15 -9.69
N GLU A 94 1.16 -11.95 -9.29
CA GLU A 94 0.83 -11.40 -7.96
C GLU A 94 -0.68 -11.25 -7.78
N LEU A 95 -1.40 -10.76 -8.80
CA LEU A 95 -2.85 -10.64 -8.75
C LEU A 95 -3.53 -11.99 -8.55
N LEU A 96 -3.23 -12.96 -9.41
CA LEU A 96 -3.85 -14.28 -9.36
C LEU A 96 -3.51 -15.04 -8.08
N GLY A 97 -2.35 -14.80 -7.48
CA GLY A 97 -1.95 -15.39 -6.21
C GLY A 97 -2.56 -14.70 -4.99
N ASN A 98 -2.74 -13.38 -5.02
CA ASN A 98 -3.24 -12.62 -3.87
C ASN A 98 -4.77 -12.48 -3.84
N LEU A 99 -5.44 -12.55 -4.99
CA LEU A 99 -6.88 -12.48 -5.08
C LEU A 99 -7.62 -13.57 -4.28
N PRO A 100 -7.19 -14.87 -4.31
CA PRO A 100 -7.77 -15.91 -3.46
C PRO A 100 -7.61 -15.67 -1.96
N LEU A 101 -6.66 -14.82 -1.55
CA LEU A 101 -6.48 -14.43 -0.16
C LEU A 101 -7.41 -13.28 0.24
N LEU A 102 -7.74 -12.39 -0.69
CA LEU A 102 -8.66 -11.27 -0.44
C LEU A 102 -10.13 -11.70 -0.43
N ARG A 103 -10.55 -12.48 -1.43
CA ARG A 103 -11.97 -12.85 -1.62
C ARG A 103 -12.69 -13.37 -0.39
N PRO A 104 -12.12 -14.31 0.42
CA PRO A 104 -12.77 -14.83 1.62
C PRO A 104 -12.93 -13.79 2.74
N LEU A 105 -12.22 -12.67 2.69
CA LEU A 105 -12.26 -11.63 3.70
C LEU A 105 -13.41 -10.65 3.47
N LEU A 106 -13.80 -10.43 2.22
CA LEU A 106 -14.82 -9.44 1.85
C LEU A 106 -16.15 -9.65 2.56
N PRO A 107 -16.72 -10.87 2.64
CA PRO A 107 -17.94 -11.11 3.40
C PRO A 107 -17.80 -10.85 4.90
N LEU A 108 -16.61 -11.04 5.47
CA LEU A 108 -16.35 -10.81 6.89
C LEU A 108 -16.42 -9.33 7.29
N TRP A 109 -16.28 -8.44 6.31
CA TRP A 109 -16.29 -6.99 6.51
C TRP A 109 -17.55 -6.30 5.93
N ALA A 110 -18.57 -7.08 5.59
CA ALA A 110 -19.83 -6.58 5.02
C ALA A 110 -20.56 -5.58 5.94
N ASP A 111 -20.33 -5.66 7.25
CA ASP A 111 -20.94 -4.77 8.24
C ASP A 111 -20.01 -3.68 8.78
N CYS A 112 -18.76 -3.62 8.29
CA CYS A 112 -17.82 -2.56 8.67
C CYS A 112 -18.33 -1.18 8.25
N ARG A 113 -18.17 -0.19 9.11
CA ARG A 113 -18.54 1.22 8.82
C ARG A 113 -17.47 2.15 9.39
N GLU A 114 -17.22 3.23 8.65
CA GLU A 114 -16.31 4.30 9.10
C GLU A 114 -14.88 3.78 9.42
N ARG A 115 -14.40 2.83 8.60
CA ARG A 115 -13.05 2.27 8.72
C ARG A 115 -12.15 2.75 7.59
N THR A 116 -10.87 2.83 7.88
CA THR A 116 -9.85 3.11 6.87
C THR A 116 -9.03 1.85 6.61
N PHE A 117 -9.07 1.37 5.39
CA PHE A 117 -8.27 0.24 4.92
C PHE A 117 -7.06 0.75 4.13
N ILE A 118 -5.87 0.26 4.44
CA ILE A 118 -4.63 0.63 3.75
C ILE A 118 -4.00 -0.64 3.18
N VAL A 119 -3.96 -0.73 1.86
CA VAL A 119 -3.52 -1.90 1.11
C VAL A 119 -2.04 -1.79 0.78
N TYR A 120 -1.24 -2.71 1.31
CA TYR A 120 0.17 -2.91 0.98
C TYR A 120 0.38 -4.09 0.03
N THR A 121 -0.63 -4.94 -0.10
CA THR A 121 -0.58 -6.15 -0.93
C THR A 121 -0.67 -5.80 -2.41
N ASN A 122 0.25 -6.33 -3.21
CA ASN A 122 0.23 -6.16 -4.67
C ASN A 122 -0.79 -7.08 -5.38
N PRO A 123 -1.29 -6.67 -6.54
CA PRO A 123 -1.23 -5.32 -7.12
C PRO A 123 -2.12 -4.35 -6.34
N VAL A 124 -1.49 -3.35 -5.73
CA VAL A 124 -2.12 -2.44 -4.75
C VAL A 124 -3.42 -1.82 -5.29
N ASP A 125 -3.39 -1.24 -6.48
CA ASP A 125 -4.51 -0.44 -7.02
C ASP A 125 -5.70 -1.32 -7.39
N VAL A 126 -5.45 -2.53 -7.92
CA VAL A 126 -6.51 -3.49 -8.26
C VAL A 126 -7.17 -4.00 -7.00
N LEU A 127 -6.38 -4.44 -6.00
CA LEU A 127 -6.94 -4.98 -4.75
C LEU A 127 -7.65 -3.88 -3.95
N ALA A 128 -7.13 -2.65 -3.93
CA ALA A 128 -7.81 -1.51 -3.33
C ALA A 128 -9.15 -1.22 -4.03
N THR A 129 -9.19 -1.26 -5.36
CA THR A 129 -10.44 -1.06 -6.13
C THR A 129 -11.47 -2.15 -5.83
N LEU A 130 -11.06 -3.40 -5.78
CA LEU A 130 -11.95 -4.51 -5.43
C LEU A 130 -12.51 -4.36 -4.02
N LEU A 131 -11.67 -3.90 -3.09
CA LEU A 131 -12.08 -3.66 -1.71
C LEU A 131 -13.08 -2.50 -1.61
N VAL A 132 -12.86 -1.37 -2.30
CA VAL A 132 -13.84 -0.26 -2.38
C VAL A 132 -15.19 -0.76 -2.86
N ARG A 133 -15.20 -1.58 -3.91
CA ARG A 133 -16.44 -2.09 -4.51
C ARG A 133 -17.20 -3.07 -3.62
N ALA A 134 -16.49 -3.75 -2.71
CA ALA A 134 -17.07 -4.77 -1.84
C ALA A 134 -17.49 -4.24 -0.45
N LEU A 135 -16.81 -3.21 0.03
CA LEU A 135 -17.11 -2.64 1.35
C LEU A 135 -18.34 -1.74 1.31
N PRO A 136 -19.10 -1.70 2.42
CA PRO A 136 -20.22 -0.79 2.55
C PRO A 136 -19.78 0.69 2.49
N PRO A 137 -20.68 1.60 2.07
CA PRO A 137 -20.42 3.04 2.09
C PRO A 137 -19.96 3.56 3.45
N GLY A 138 -19.15 4.63 3.45
CA GLY A 138 -18.59 5.24 4.65
C GLY A 138 -17.21 4.69 5.03
N ASN A 139 -16.78 3.57 4.44
CA ASN A 139 -15.40 3.11 4.57
C ASN A 139 -14.49 3.81 3.57
N GLN A 140 -13.23 3.99 3.94
CA GLN A 140 -12.19 4.53 3.08
C GLN A 140 -11.17 3.45 2.75
N VAL A 141 -10.68 3.44 1.52
CA VAL A 141 -9.64 2.51 1.08
C VAL A 141 -8.54 3.28 0.37
N PHE A 142 -7.32 3.03 0.80
CA PHE A 142 -6.11 3.61 0.21
C PHE A 142 -5.10 2.52 -0.10
N GLY A 143 -4.29 2.72 -1.14
CA GLY A 143 -3.18 1.85 -1.48
C GLY A 143 -1.84 2.49 -1.13
N PHE A 144 -0.92 1.72 -0.56
CA PHE A 144 0.42 2.16 -0.23
C PHE A 144 1.42 1.70 -1.29
N GLY A 145 1.45 2.37 -2.41
CA GLY A 145 2.41 2.10 -3.51
C GLY A 145 3.11 3.37 -3.94
N SER A 146 2.33 4.39 -4.26
CA SER A 146 2.83 5.66 -4.80
C SER A 146 3.73 6.42 -3.83
N SER A 147 3.57 6.31 -2.50
CA SER A 147 4.51 6.86 -1.51
C SER A 147 5.90 6.25 -1.68
N LEU A 148 5.96 4.93 -1.80
CA LEU A 148 7.22 4.21 -1.98
C LEU A 148 7.90 4.55 -3.32
N ASP A 149 7.13 4.63 -4.40
CA ASP A 149 7.66 4.97 -5.72
C ASP A 149 8.09 6.44 -5.80
N THR A 150 7.38 7.34 -5.10
CA THR A 150 7.79 8.74 -4.93
C THR A 150 9.10 8.86 -4.16
N LEU A 151 9.26 8.12 -3.07
CA LEU A 151 10.54 8.07 -2.34
C LEU A 151 11.69 7.66 -3.27
N ARG A 152 11.50 6.62 -4.09
CA ARG A 152 12.48 6.15 -5.07
C ARG A 152 12.79 7.19 -6.14
N LEU A 153 11.75 7.82 -6.71
CA LEU A 153 11.90 8.89 -7.69
C LEU A 153 12.72 10.05 -7.13
N ARG A 154 12.39 10.49 -5.92
CA ARG A 154 13.08 11.59 -5.25
C ARG A 154 14.54 11.29 -4.96
N CYS A 155 14.86 10.05 -4.61
CA CYS A 155 16.22 9.62 -4.36
C CYS A 155 17.05 9.45 -5.64
N LEU A 156 16.44 9.10 -6.77
CA LEU A 156 17.15 8.65 -7.96
C LEU A 156 17.14 9.65 -9.11
N VAL A 157 16.14 10.54 -9.14
CA VAL A 157 15.88 11.40 -10.30
C VAL A 157 15.71 12.88 -9.90
N ASP A 158 14.67 13.24 -9.17
CA ASP A 158 14.38 14.62 -8.78
C ASP A 158 13.71 14.67 -7.41
N PRO A 159 14.27 15.40 -6.43
CA PRO A 159 13.75 15.48 -5.07
C PRO A 159 12.38 16.15 -4.96
N ARG A 160 11.89 16.83 -6.00
CA ARG A 160 10.58 17.49 -6.03
C ARG A 160 9.49 16.63 -6.67
N GLY A 161 9.89 15.59 -7.42
CA GLY A 161 8.98 14.76 -8.20
C GLY A 161 8.00 13.97 -7.33
N LEU A 162 6.84 13.63 -7.93
CA LEU A 162 5.86 12.68 -7.41
C LEU A 162 5.74 11.50 -8.37
N MET A 163 5.48 10.32 -7.84
CA MET A 163 5.15 9.14 -8.64
C MET A 163 3.70 8.78 -8.34
N LEU A 164 2.84 8.92 -9.33
CA LEU A 164 1.40 8.70 -9.25
C LEU A 164 0.95 7.57 -10.19
N GLY A 165 -0.35 7.35 -10.31
CA GLY A 165 -0.90 6.32 -11.17
C GLY A 165 -0.79 4.92 -10.58
N GLU A 166 -0.63 3.91 -11.41
CA GLU A 166 -0.53 2.49 -11.01
C GLU A 166 0.80 2.22 -10.31
N HIS A 167 0.77 1.47 -9.22
CA HIS A 167 1.98 1.01 -8.53
C HIS A 167 2.59 -0.17 -9.29
N GLY A 168 3.43 0.12 -10.28
CA GLY A 168 4.05 -0.88 -11.16
C GLY A 168 4.54 -0.28 -12.47
N PRO A 169 4.54 -1.04 -13.57
CA PRO A 169 5.15 -0.62 -14.82
C PRO A 169 4.49 0.60 -15.48
N ALA A 170 3.25 0.94 -15.12
CA ALA A 170 2.52 2.08 -15.67
C ALA A 170 2.49 3.30 -14.72
N MET A 171 3.37 3.37 -13.70
CA MET A 171 3.49 4.54 -12.84
C MET A 171 3.80 5.82 -13.62
N VAL A 172 3.34 6.95 -13.13
CA VAL A 172 3.42 8.27 -13.79
C VAL A 172 4.28 9.22 -12.98
N PRO A 173 5.48 9.58 -13.46
CA PRO A 173 6.24 10.67 -12.87
C PRO A 173 5.53 12.00 -13.12
N VAL A 174 5.37 12.83 -12.09
CA VAL A 174 4.67 14.12 -12.12
C VAL A 174 5.54 15.20 -11.52
N GLY A 175 5.45 16.41 -12.07
CA GLY A 175 6.18 17.58 -11.59
C GLY A 175 7.64 17.61 -12.02
N LEU A 176 8.00 16.86 -13.05
CA LEU A 176 9.33 16.88 -13.67
C LEU A 176 9.33 17.75 -14.92
N ASP A 177 10.46 18.42 -15.15
CA ASP A 177 10.69 19.12 -16.40
C ASP A 177 10.94 18.14 -17.55
N GLY A 178 10.44 18.47 -18.74
CA GLY A 178 10.64 17.69 -19.96
C GLY A 178 9.39 17.05 -20.52
N GLY A 179 9.52 16.47 -21.70
CA GLY A 179 8.43 15.81 -22.41
C GLY A 179 8.32 14.31 -22.03
N ARG A 180 7.48 13.58 -22.76
CA ARG A 180 7.18 12.15 -22.53
C ARG A 180 8.45 11.29 -22.37
N ALA A 181 9.46 11.49 -23.21
CA ALA A 181 10.70 10.71 -23.15
C ALA A 181 11.45 10.89 -21.81
N ALA A 182 11.45 12.09 -21.23
CA ALA A 182 12.04 12.35 -19.92
C ALA A 182 11.27 11.65 -18.79
N LEU A 183 9.95 11.69 -18.82
CA LEU A 183 9.10 11.00 -17.84
C LEU A 183 9.25 9.46 -17.94
N GLU A 184 9.32 8.92 -19.15
CA GLU A 184 9.56 7.49 -19.37
C GLU A 184 10.96 7.07 -18.88
N ALA A 185 11.99 7.88 -19.08
CA ALA A 185 13.33 7.64 -18.57
C ALA A 185 13.36 7.65 -17.03
N ALA A 186 12.67 8.60 -16.39
CA ALA A 186 12.51 8.67 -14.94
C ALA A 186 11.83 7.41 -14.39
N ARG A 187 10.71 7.00 -14.98
CA ARG A 187 10.01 5.76 -14.65
C ARG A 187 10.92 4.54 -14.81
N ALA A 188 11.62 4.41 -15.93
CA ALA A 188 12.53 3.30 -16.19
C ALA A 188 13.68 3.24 -15.17
N THR A 189 14.20 4.39 -14.72
CA THR A 189 15.24 4.47 -13.69
C THR A 189 14.74 3.88 -12.37
N VAL A 190 13.54 4.23 -11.94
CA VAL A 190 12.92 3.69 -10.71
C VAL A 190 12.70 2.18 -10.83
N LEU A 191 12.09 1.71 -11.92
CA LEU A 191 11.85 0.28 -12.16
C LEU A 191 13.15 -0.53 -12.20
N ALA A 192 14.19 -0.03 -12.87
CA ALA A 192 15.49 -0.70 -12.92
C ALA A 192 16.15 -0.81 -11.53
N SER A 193 15.96 0.20 -10.67
CA SER A 193 16.46 0.17 -9.29
C SER A 193 15.74 -0.90 -8.47
N VAL A 194 14.39 -0.94 -8.53
CA VAL A 194 13.60 -1.97 -7.86
C VAL A 194 14.03 -3.37 -8.29
N ARG A 195 14.13 -3.59 -9.61
CA ARG A 195 14.56 -4.88 -10.17
C ARG A 195 15.94 -5.30 -9.67
N ARG A 196 16.92 -4.38 -9.63
CA ARG A 196 18.24 -4.70 -9.07
C ARG A 196 18.19 -5.15 -7.62
N VAL A 197 17.44 -4.45 -6.77
CA VAL A 197 17.28 -4.85 -5.36
C VAL A 197 16.64 -6.23 -5.26
N THR A 198 15.55 -6.47 -5.99
CA THR A 198 14.85 -7.76 -5.96
C THR A 198 15.70 -8.90 -6.48
N LEU A 199 16.47 -8.71 -7.55
CA LEU A 199 17.37 -9.74 -8.11
C LEU A 199 18.50 -10.13 -7.15
N HIS A 200 19.06 -9.18 -6.39
CA HIS A 200 20.19 -9.43 -5.51
C HIS A 200 19.78 -9.81 -4.09
N GLN A 201 18.69 -9.26 -3.59
CA GLN A 201 18.24 -9.45 -2.20
C GLN A 201 16.99 -10.33 -2.07
N GLY A 202 16.25 -10.54 -3.17
CA GLY A 202 14.99 -11.30 -3.20
C GLY A 202 13.77 -10.54 -2.69
N TYR A 203 13.95 -9.35 -2.12
CA TYR A 203 12.86 -8.51 -1.58
C TYR A 203 13.32 -7.07 -1.37
N THR A 204 12.37 -6.16 -1.16
CA THR A 204 12.61 -4.79 -0.71
C THR A 204 12.09 -4.62 0.72
N LEU A 205 12.83 -3.93 1.60
CA LEU A 205 12.39 -3.69 2.98
C LEU A 205 12.71 -2.26 3.46
N LEU A 206 13.93 -1.77 3.26
CA LEU A 206 14.36 -0.47 3.82
C LEU A 206 13.57 0.70 3.24
N ALA A 207 13.39 0.76 1.91
CA ALA A 207 12.59 1.81 1.30
C ALA A 207 11.10 1.73 1.69
N PRO A 208 10.45 0.55 1.69
CA PRO A 208 9.13 0.39 2.31
C PRO A 208 9.05 0.84 3.77
N GLU A 209 10.06 0.58 4.59
CA GLU A 209 10.09 1.02 6.00
C GLU A 209 10.13 2.54 6.10
N LEU A 210 10.99 3.21 5.33
CA LEU A 210 11.07 4.67 5.34
C LEU A 210 9.77 5.32 4.89
N ALA A 211 9.21 4.90 3.76
CA ALA A 211 7.94 5.43 3.28
C ALA A 211 6.77 5.13 4.24
N THR A 212 6.79 3.96 4.91
CA THR A 212 5.80 3.63 5.94
C THR A 212 5.92 4.55 7.15
N ARG A 213 7.12 4.89 7.58
CA ARG A 213 7.34 5.86 8.68
C ARG A 213 6.78 7.23 8.32
N GLU A 214 7.04 7.73 7.10
CA GLU A 214 6.46 8.99 6.63
C GLU A 214 4.93 8.97 6.69
N LEU A 215 4.29 7.86 6.30
CA LEU A 215 2.83 7.70 6.42
C LEU A 215 2.38 7.69 7.88
N LEU A 216 3.04 6.95 8.76
CA LEU A 216 2.67 6.84 10.17
C LEU A 216 2.90 8.16 10.91
N ASP A 217 4.01 8.87 10.62
CA ASP A 217 4.29 10.19 11.17
C ASP A 217 3.18 11.18 10.77
N ALA A 218 2.78 11.19 9.50
CA ALA A 218 1.70 12.04 9.01
C ALA A 218 0.33 11.66 9.62
N LEU A 219 0.00 10.37 9.74
CA LEU A 219 -1.23 9.91 10.39
C LEU A 219 -1.30 10.33 11.86
N CYS A 220 -0.17 10.33 12.55
CA CYS A 220 -0.11 10.67 13.98
C CYS A 220 0.05 12.16 14.26
N ALA A 221 0.46 12.96 13.28
CA ALA A 221 0.60 14.40 13.42
C ALA A 221 -0.76 15.12 13.30
N ASP A 222 -0.92 16.22 14.03
CA ASP A 222 -2.08 17.11 13.87
C ASP A 222 -1.93 18.04 12.66
N SER A 223 -0.71 18.36 12.27
CA SER A 223 -0.43 19.17 11.08
C SER A 223 -0.48 18.30 9.81
N PRO A 224 -1.19 18.75 8.76
CA PRO A 224 -1.34 17.97 7.55
C PRO A 224 -0.03 17.86 6.74
N ALA A 225 0.28 16.64 6.32
CA ALA A 225 1.31 16.35 5.32
C ALA A 225 0.67 15.93 4.00
N GLN A 226 1.35 16.22 2.90
CA GLN A 226 0.92 15.78 1.57
C GLN A 226 1.72 14.54 1.16
N LEU A 227 1.02 13.42 0.99
CA LEU A 227 1.61 12.14 0.61
C LEU A 227 0.88 11.54 -0.60
N PRO A 228 1.58 10.92 -1.53
CA PRO A 228 0.95 10.17 -2.61
C PRO A 228 0.49 8.79 -2.11
N LEU A 229 -0.79 8.53 -2.24
CA LEU A 229 -1.42 7.23 -1.94
C LEU A 229 -2.37 6.87 -3.07
N SER A 230 -2.60 5.59 -3.31
CA SER A 230 -3.67 5.16 -4.20
C SER A 230 -5.01 5.48 -3.54
N ALA A 231 -5.84 6.25 -4.22
CA ALA A 231 -7.16 6.65 -3.75
C ALA A 231 -8.20 6.40 -4.84
N TYR A 232 -9.46 6.18 -4.42
CA TYR A 232 -10.55 5.95 -5.36
C TYR A 232 -10.91 7.22 -6.12
N ASP A 233 -10.87 7.14 -7.43
CA ASP A 233 -11.35 8.18 -8.36
C ASP A 233 -12.73 7.77 -8.87
N GLU A 234 -13.76 8.52 -8.48
CA GLU A 234 -15.15 8.24 -8.84
C GLU A 234 -15.37 8.33 -10.36
N SER A 235 -14.67 9.23 -11.05
CA SER A 235 -14.80 9.43 -12.50
C SER A 235 -14.24 8.26 -13.30
N LEU A 236 -13.22 7.60 -12.78
CA LEU A 236 -12.58 6.43 -13.38
C LEU A 236 -13.15 5.11 -12.86
N GLY A 237 -13.78 5.12 -11.67
CA GLY A 237 -14.32 3.94 -11.00
C GLY A 237 -13.24 2.97 -10.50
N LEU A 238 -12.06 3.47 -10.16
CA LEU A 238 -10.92 2.67 -9.70
C LEU A 238 -10.00 3.46 -8.76
N CYS A 239 -9.17 2.73 -7.99
CA CYS A 239 -8.10 3.32 -7.19
C CYS A 239 -6.84 3.47 -8.03
N LEU A 240 -6.15 4.59 -7.88
CA LEU A 240 -4.82 4.82 -8.45
C LEU A 240 -4.07 5.87 -7.64
N GLY A 241 -2.74 5.85 -7.73
CA GLY A 241 -1.87 6.76 -7.01
C GLY A 241 -2.21 8.22 -7.27
N SER A 242 -2.61 8.92 -6.23
CA SER A 242 -3.07 10.32 -6.20
C SER A 242 -2.37 11.08 -5.09
N SER A 243 -2.49 12.39 -5.07
CA SER A 243 -2.08 13.18 -3.92
C SER A 243 -3.11 13.08 -2.81
N CYS A 244 -2.66 12.89 -1.57
CA CYS A 244 -3.51 12.85 -0.40
C CYS A 244 -2.98 13.77 0.70
N GLN A 245 -3.88 14.44 1.38
CA GLN A 245 -3.59 15.14 2.64
C GLN A 245 -3.80 14.18 3.80
N VAL A 246 -2.79 14.02 4.65
CA VAL A 246 -2.80 13.07 5.77
C VAL A 246 -2.51 13.80 7.06
N ALA A 247 -3.39 13.67 8.05
CA ALA A 247 -3.22 14.22 9.40
C ALA A 247 -4.20 13.57 10.38
N ALA A 248 -3.87 13.50 11.64
CA ALA A 248 -4.78 13.12 12.74
C ALA A 248 -5.59 11.83 12.44
N TRP A 249 -4.95 10.84 11.82
CA TRP A 249 -5.56 9.57 11.39
C TRP A 249 -6.66 9.75 10.33
N GLN A 250 -6.60 10.83 9.55
CA GLN A 250 -7.48 11.09 8.42
C GLN A 250 -6.66 11.15 7.13
N ILE A 251 -7.23 10.63 6.05
CA ILE A 251 -6.64 10.70 4.71
C ILE A 251 -7.68 11.29 3.78
N GLN A 252 -7.33 12.35 3.06
CA GLN A 252 -8.21 13.05 2.13
C GLN A 252 -7.54 13.18 0.77
N PRO A 253 -8.10 12.58 -0.30
CA PRO A 253 -7.59 12.80 -1.64
C PRO A 253 -7.61 14.29 -2.02
N ARG A 254 -6.62 14.72 -2.78
CA ARG A 254 -6.49 16.08 -3.30
C ARG A 254 -6.31 16.05 -4.82
N PRO A 255 -6.93 16.97 -5.55
CA PRO A 255 -6.70 17.11 -6.97
C PRO A 255 -5.21 17.32 -7.28
N VAL A 256 -4.76 16.76 -8.39
CA VAL A 256 -3.42 16.96 -8.93
C VAL A 256 -3.57 17.60 -10.31
N GLU A 257 -2.90 18.73 -10.52
CA GLU A 257 -2.80 19.32 -11.84
C GLU A 257 -1.77 18.55 -12.66
N LEU A 258 -2.22 17.97 -13.77
CA LEU A 258 -1.39 17.21 -14.69
C LEU A 258 -1.24 17.99 -15.99
N ASN A 259 -0.03 18.11 -16.50
CA ASN A 259 0.19 18.60 -17.84
C ASN A 259 -0.35 17.59 -18.89
N PRO A 260 -0.48 17.98 -20.18
CA PRO A 260 -1.06 17.10 -21.19
C PRO A 260 -0.36 15.74 -21.35
N VAL A 261 0.97 15.68 -21.15
CA VAL A 261 1.75 14.44 -21.25
C VAL A 261 1.49 13.55 -20.04
N GLU A 262 1.55 14.12 -18.85
CA GLU A 262 1.24 13.42 -17.60
C GLU A 262 -0.21 12.90 -17.61
N ALA A 263 -1.16 13.70 -18.07
CA ALA A 263 -2.56 13.30 -18.20
C ALA A 263 -2.76 12.14 -19.19
N GLN A 264 -1.97 12.08 -20.27
CA GLN A 264 -1.98 10.94 -21.18
C GLN A 264 -1.42 9.69 -20.49
N MET A 265 -0.28 9.78 -19.82
CA MET A 265 0.31 8.66 -19.07
C MET A 265 -0.63 8.20 -17.93
N TRP A 266 -1.34 9.11 -17.30
CA TRP A 266 -2.38 8.81 -16.30
C TRP A 266 -3.51 7.94 -16.86
N ARG A 267 -4.01 8.26 -18.06
CA ARG A 267 -5.02 7.43 -18.74
C ARG A 267 -4.49 6.03 -19.08
N GLU A 268 -3.23 5.92 -19.50
CA GLU A 268 -2.55 4.63 -19.76
C GLU A 268 -2.42 3.81 -18.47
N SER A 269 -2.08 4.48 -17.37
CA SER A 269 -2.01 3.89 -16.04
C SER A 269 -3.37 3.33 -15.58
N ALA A 270 -4.43 4.11 -15.74
CA ALA A 270 -5.80 3.67 -15.46
C ALA A 270 -6.22 2.48 -16.34
N ALA A 271 -5.81 2.45 -17.61
CA ALA A 271 -6.08 1.32 -18.50
C ALA A 271 -5.40 0.02 -18.02
N LYS A 272 -4.17 0.10 -17.50
CA LYS A 272 -3.47 -1.07 -16.91
C LYS A 272 -4.23 -1.62 -15.71
N ILE A 273 -4.73 -0.76 -14.82
CA ILE A 273 -5.53 -1.18 -13.66
C ILE A 273 -6.85 -1.82 -14.11
N ARG A 274 -7.53 -1.28 -15.13
CA ARG A 274 -8.75 -1.89 -15.70
C ARG A 274 -8.50 -3.30 -16.22
N ALA A 275 -7.43 -3.50 -16.98
CA ALA A 275 -7.04 -4.83 -17.45
C ALA A 275 -6.86 -5.83 -16.29
N GLY A 276 -6.30 -5.39 -15.17
CA GLY A 276 -6.22 -6.22 -13.98
C GLY A 276 -7.56 -6.52 -13.31
N LEU A 277 -8.48 -5.56 -13.30
CA LEU A 277 -9.83 -5.80 -12.81
C LEU A 277 -10.59 -6.79 -13.68
N GLU A 278 -10.40 -6.75 -14.98
CA GLU A 278 -10.96 -7.74 -15.93
C GLU A 278 -10.37 -9.13 -15.67
N LEU A 279 -9.05 -9.25 -15.53
CA LEU A 279 -8.38 -10.50 -15.16
C LEU A 279 -8.86 -11.05 -13.82
N ALA A 280 -9.14 -10.19 -12.84
CA ALA A 280 -9.65 -10.60 -11.53
C ALA A 280 -11.09 -11.13 -11.58
N GLN A 281 -11.85 -10.86 -12.64
CA GLN A 281 -13.23 -11.35 -12.83
C GLN A 281 -13.30 -12.67 -13.63
N ALA A 282 -12.27 -12.97 -14.43
CA ALA A 282 -12.15 -14.18 -15.20
C ALA A 282 -11.85 -15.41 -14.31
#